data_9ae9d0fdfa1197d359115f8c663add2e
#
_entry.id   9ae9d0fdfa1197d359115f8c663add2e
#
_cell.length_a   1.000
_cell.length_b   1.000
_cell.length_c   1.000
_cell.angle_alpha   90.00
_cell.angle_beta   90.00
_cell.angle_gamma   90.00
#
_symmetry.space_group_name_H-M   'P 1'
#
loop_
_entity.id
_entity.type
_entity.pdbx_description
1 polymer ?
#
loop_
_entity_poly.entity_id
_entity_poly.type
_entity_poly.pdbx_seq_one_letter_code
_entity_poly.pdbx_strand_id
1 'polypeptide(L)'
;QSTNARGLYGQDDIRRDINGQIVLDSKDMMMVPKGTAADKKTTPANGHMRYNTDTNVFENYQAGSWAPIRRFEPASIVMQSLGNGNDVETKFGPLNNGDTYNPAPAAAQNLIVLVENVFQLPTTNYTLEQNPTGYAAGWYVVFGTAVPTGKPVTVLHNFDK
;
A
#
# COMPACT_ATOMS: atom_id res chain seq x y z
N GLN A 1 22.69 -18.82 34.20
CA GLN A 1 21.94 -17.74 34.86
C GLN A 1 22.20 -16.46 34.07
N SER A 2 21.22 -15.98 33.36
CA SER A 2 21.29 -14.68 32.68
C SER A 2 21.16 -13.60 33.73
N THR A 3 22.27 -13.09 34.20
CA THR A 3 22.36 -11.93 35.10
C THR A 3 22.09 -10.61 34.37
N ASN A 4 21.90 -10.63 33.07
CA ASN A 4 21.80 -9.44 32.25
C ASN A 4 20.37 -8.92 32.06
N ALA A 5 19.36 -9.69 32.40
CA ALA A 5 17.98 -9.23 32.27
C ALA A 5 17.56 -8.22 33.34
N ARG A 6 18.28 -8.13 34.44
CA ARG A 6 17.95 -7.24 35.56
C ARG A 6 18.54 -5.82 35.45
N GLY A 7 19.44 -5.61 34.52
CA GLY A 7 20.08 -4.31 34.37
C GLY A 7 19.52 -3.45 33.23
N LEU A 8 18.65 -4.03 32.40
CA LEU A 8 18.14 -3.35 31.19
C LEU A 8 16.73 -2.76 31.40
N TYR A 9 16.01 -3.19 32.44
CA TYR A 9 14.65 -2.73 32.69
C TYR A 9 14.49 -2.39 34.16
N GLY A 10 14.11 -1.17 34.47
CA GLY A 10 13.61 -0.84 35.79
C GLY A 10 12.45 -1.78 36.15
N GLN A 11 12.32 -2.17 37.40
CA GLN A 11 11.25 -3.06 37.84
C GLN A 11 9.86 -2.49 37.56
N ASP A 12 9.76 -1.18 37.33
CA ASP A 12 8.53 -0.45 37.12
C ASP A 12 8.13 -0.35 35.65
N ASP A 13 9.05 -0.61 34.69
CA ASP A 13 8.78 -0.47 33.25
C ASP A 13 7.96 -1.64 32.69
N ILE A 14 8.05 -2.80 33.31
CA ILE A 14 7.27 -4.00 32.96
C ILE A 14 6.63 -4.55 34.23
N ARG A 15 5.32 -4.45 34.31
CA ARG A 15 4.57 -4.93 35.49
C ARG A 15 3.29 -5.62 35.08
N ARG A 16 2.77 -6.41 35.99
CA ARG A 16 1.40 -6.94 35.91
C ARG A 16 0.50 -6.07 36.77
N ASP A 17 -0.54 -5.52 36.18
CA ASP A 17 -1.54 -4.76 36.94
C ASP A 17 -2.48 -5.66 37.74
N ILE A 18 -3.40 -5.05 38.50
CA ILE A 18 -4.37 -5.76 39.33
C ILE A 18 -5.32 -6.65 38.52
N ASN A 19 -5.51 -6.35 37.23
CA ASN A 19 -6.34 -7.13 36.31
C ASN A 19 -5.55 -8.24 35.60
N GLY A 20 -4.27 -8.40 35.91
CA GLY A 20 -3.40 -9.40 35.32
C GLY A 20 -2.83 -9.01 33.96
N GLN A 21 -2.99 -7.77 33.54
CA GLN A 21 -2.42 -7.27 32.30
C GLN A 21 -0.92 -6.99 32.48
N ILE A 22 -0.13 -7.27 31.44
CA ILE A 22 1.26 -6.84 31.38
C ILE A 22 1.27 -5.41 30.87
N VAL A 23 1.78 -4.50 31.69
CA VAL A 23 1.88 -3.09 31.39
C VAL A 23 3.34 -2.74 31.09
N LEU A 24 3.59 -2.11 29.95
CA LEU A 24 4.86 -1.50 29.60
C LEU A 24 4.71 0.00 29.85
N ASP A 25 5.20 0.43 31.02
CA ASP A 25 5.02 1.79 31.56
C ASP A 25 6.33 2.54 31.46
N SER A 26 6.77 2.84 30.26
CA SER A 26 7.99 3.60 29.99
C SER A 26 7.66 4.88 29.24
N LYS A 27 8.36 5.96 29.55
CA LYS A 27 8.30 7.21 28.79
C LYS A 27 9.06 7.14 27.47
N ASP A 28 9.89 6.12 27.32
CA ASP A 28 10.69 5.88 26.13
C ASP A 28 9.96 4.98 25.13
N MET A 29 10.72 4.27 24.34
CA MET A 29 10.18 3.41 23.27
C MET A 29 10.46 1.95 23.57
N MET A 30 9.61 1.11 23.07
CA MET A 30 9.83 -0.33 22.97
C MET A 30 10.31 -0.67 21.56
N MET A 31 11.43 -1.39 21.46
CA MET A 31 11.84 -1.99 20.20
C MET A 31 11.24 -3.39 20.09
N VAL A 32 10.40 -3.62 19.09
CA VAL A 32 9.89 -4.96 18.80
C VAL A 32 10.94 -5.79 18.06
N PRO A 33 10.84 -7.14 18.08
CA PRO A 33 11.69 -7.98 17.25
C PRO A 33 11.65 -7.56 15.79
N LYS A 34 12.81 -7.48 15.15
CA LYS A 34 12.95 -7.08 13.73
C LYS A 34 13.80 -8.08 12.96
N GLY A 35 13.56 -8.19 11.67
CA GLY A 35 14.32 -9.03 10.77
C GLY A 35 13.71 -9.09 9.37
N THR A 36 14.35 -9.80 8.47
CA THR A 36 13.91 -10.02 7.10
C THR A 36 12.70 -10.93 7.02
N ALA A 37 12.12 -11.10 5.84
CA ALA A 37 11.05 -12.08 5.63
C ALA A 37 11.51 -13.52 5.91
N ALA A 38 12.79 -13.83 5.68
CA ALA A 38 13.38 -15.13 5.94
C ALA A 38 13.52 -15.45 7.45
N ASP A 39 13.61 -14.42 8.29
CA ASP A 39 13.72 -14.57 9.74
C ASP A 39 12.36 -14.85 10.43
N LYS A 40 11.30 -14.97 9.66
CA LYS A 40 9.98 -15.28 10.21
C LYS A 40 9.97 -16.66 10.86
N LYS A 41 9.37 -16.73 12.03
CA LYS A 41 9.18 -18.01 12.71
C LYS A 41 8.40 -18.97 11.81
N THR A 42 8.89 -20.20 11.66
CA THR A 42 8.27 -21.22 10.80
C THR A 42 6.92 -21.71 11.31
N THR A 43 6.71 -21.64 12.63
CA THR A 43 5.44 -22.00 13.28
C THR A 43 4.94 -20.83 14.12
N PRO A 44 4.46 -19.76 13.48
CA PRO A 44 3.95 -18.60 14.20
C PRO A 44 2.58 -18.92 14.83
N ALA A 45 2.23 -18.16 15.86
CA ALA A 45 0.90 -18.20 16.47
C ALA A 45 0.24 -16.84 16.35
N ASN A 46 -1.10 -16.82 16.33
CA ASN A 46 -1.86 -15.58 16.33
C ASN A 46 -1.42 -14.66 17.49
N GLY A 47 -1.24 -13.38 17.20
CA GLY A 47 -0.75 -12.40 18.17
C GLY A 47 0.76 -12.16 18.13
N HIS A 48 1.55 -12.92 17.37
CA HIS A 48 2.95 -12.55 17.13
C HIS A 48 3.03 -11.25 16.35
N MET A 49 3.95 -10.37 16.75
CA MET A 49 4.18 -9.07 16.12
C MET A 49 5.69 -8.85 15.94
N ARG A 50 6.08 -8.23 14.83
CA ARG A 50 7.47 -7.88 14.51
C ARG A 50 7.54 -6.74 13.50
N TYR A 51 8.74 -6.21 13.30
CA TYR A 51 9.07 -5.30 12.21
C TYR A 51 9.79 -6.05 11.09
N ASN A 52 9.29 -5.97 9.86
CA ASN A 52 9.90 -6.57 8.69
C ASN A 52 10.82 -5.55 8.01
N THR A 53 12.12 -5.87 7.94
CA THR A 53 13.14 -4.97 7.38
C THR A 53 13.19 -4.97 5.86
N ASP A 54 12.65 -6.00 5.20
CA ASP A 54 12.58 -6.02 3.72
C ASP A 54 11.49 -5.08 3.20
N THR A 55 10.36 -5.02 3.91
CA THR A 55 9.20 -4.22 3.51
C THR A 55 9.05 -2.93 4.31
N ASN A 56 9.86 -2.74 5.36
CA ASN A 56 9.84 -1.59 6.26
C ASN A 56 8.47 -1.35 6.92
N VAL A 57 7.78 -2.42 7.31
CA VAL A 57 6.47 -2.34 7.97
C VAL A 57 6.41 -3.19 9.23
N PHE A 58 5.59 -2.76 10.19
CA PHE A 58 5.13 -3.64 11.25
C PHE A 58 4.21 -4.70 10.67
N GLU A 59 4.37 -5.93 11.11
CA GLU A 59 3.48 -7.03 10.73
C GLU A 59 3.08 -7.85 11.95
N ASN A 60 1.91 -8.42 11.89
CA ASN A 60 1.41 -9.35 12.90
C ASN A 60 0.93 -10.65 12.25
N TYR A 61 0.95 -11.72 13.02
CA TYR A 61 0.37 -12.98 12.60
C TYR A 61 -1.06 -13.08 13.13
N GLN A 62 -2.00 -13.16 12.21
CA GLN A 62 -3.43 -13.28 12.55
C GLN A 62 -4.15 -14.11 11.49
N ALA A 63 -5.18 -14.83 11.91
CA ALA A 63 -5.99 -15.65 11.01
C ALA A 63 -5.15 -16.59 10.11
N GLY A 64 -4.05 -17.13 10.65
CA GLY A 64 -3.19 -18.06 9.92
C GLY A 64 -2.20 -17.44 8.95
N SER A 65 -2.04 -16.13 8.90
CA SER A 65 -1.13 -15.46 7.98
C SER A 65 -0.44 -14.24 8.60
N TRP A 66 0.74 -13.90 8.06
CA TRP A 66 1.39 -12.63 8.33
C TRP A 66 0.72 -11.52 7.53
N ALA A 67 0.29 -10.47 8.22
CA ALA A 67 -0.33 -9.29 7.62
C ALA A 67 0.39 -8.02 8.07
N PRO A 68 0.59 -7.03 7.20
CA PRO A 68 1.15 -5.75 7.59
C PRO A 68 0.16 -4.99 8.49
N ILE A 69 0.68 -4.36 9.54
CA ILE A 69 -0.04 -3.35 10.30
C ILE A 69 0.14 -2.05 9.53
N ARG A 70 -0.87 -1.67 8.78
CA ARG A 70 -0.82 -0.44 7.98
C ARG A 70 -1.14 0.76 8.85
N ARG A 71 -0.34 1.80 8.70
CA ARG A 71 -0.68 3.10 9.20
C ARG A 71 -1.80 3.67 8.31
N PHE A 72 -2.88 4.12 8.92
CA PHE A 72 -3.87 4.91 8.20
C PHE A 72 -3.28 6.30 7.97
N GLU A 73 -2.83 6.55 6.77
CA GLU A 73 -2.51 7.90 6.32
C GLU A 73 -3.72 8.42 5.55
N PRO A 74 -4.06 9.72 5.68
CA PRO A 74 -5.04 10.31 4.79
C PRO A 74 -4.61 10.02 3.36
N ALA A 75 -5.45 9.35 2.60
CA ALA A 75 -5.16 9.05 1.22
C ALA A 75 -4.90 10.34 0.47
N SER A 76 -3.69 10.51 -0.06
CA SER A 76 -3.41 11.58 -1.01
C SER A 76 -4.01 11.19 -2.35
N ILE A 77 -5.33 11.33 -2.46
CA ILE A 77 -6.01 11.13 -3.73
C ILE A 77 -5.47 12.15 -4.72
N VAL A 78 -4.96 11.65 -5.83
CA VAL A 78 -4.42 12.48 -6.90
C VAL A 78 -5.43 12.55 -8.03
N MET A 79 -5.79 13.74 -8.42
CA MET A 79 -6.51 14.00 -9.68
C MET A 79 -5.50 14.40 -10.76
N GLN A 80 -5.46 13.64 -11.82
CA GLN A 80 -4.53 13.84 -12.93
C GLN A 80 -5.27 13.93 -14.25
N SER A 81 -4.92 14.94 -15.04
CA SER A 81 -5.31 15.00 -16.45
C SER A 81 -4.32 14.17 -17.28
N LEU A 82 -4.83 13.26 -18.06
CA LEU A 82 -4.04 12.44 -18.97
C LEU A 82 -4.04 12.96 -20.41
N GLY A 83 -4.61 14.15 -20.64
CA GLY A 83 -4.74 14.76 -21.94
C GLY A 83 -6.09 14.53 -22.60
N ASN A 84 -6.18 14.88 -23.88
CA ASN A 84 -7.39 14.76 -24.68
C ASN A 84 -7.29 13.62 -25.69
N GLY A 85 -8.43 13.02 -26.01
CA GLY A 85 -8.54 12.10 -27.11
C GLY A 85 -8.24 12.73 -28.47
N ASN A 86 -7.92 11.90 -29.45
CA ASN A 86 -7.58 12.29 -30.82
C ASN A 86 -8.15 11.34 -31.89
N ASP A 87 -9.16 10.54 -31.52
CA ASP A 87 -9.79 9.50 -32.38
C ASP A 87 -8.87 8.31 -32.72
N VAL A 88 -7.63 8.28 -32.20
CA VAL A 88 -6.65 7.22 -32.48
C VAL A 88 -6.12 6.61 -31.18
N GLU A 89 -5.79 7.46 -30.20
CA GLU A 89 -5.15 7.03 -28.98
C GLU A 89 -6.12 6.28 -28.04
N THR A 90 -5.64 5.13 -27.56
CA THR A 90 -6.36 4.31 -26.59
C THR A 90 -5.64 4.24 -25.25
N LYS A 91 -4.36 4.64 -25.17
CA LYS A 91 -3.51 4.51 -23.98
C LYS A 91 -3.18 5.88 -23.41
N PHE A 92 -3.61 6.11 -22.18
CA PHE A 92 -3.45 7.39 -21.49
C PHE A 92 -2.65 7.21 -20.20
N GLY A 93 -1.54 7.93 -20.11
CA GLY A 93 -0.58 7.86 -19.02
C GLY A 93 0.74 8.55 -19.33
N PRO A 94 1.81 8.29 -18.57
CA PRO A 94 1.80 7.43 -17.39
C PRO A 94 1.06 8.07 -16.22
N LEU A 95 0.51 7.23 -15.33
CA LEU A 95 -0.08 7.70 -14.09
C LEU A 95 1.01 8.30 -13.21
N ASN A 96 0.79 9.52 -12.75
CA ASN A 96 1.75 10.27 -11.96
C ASN A 96 1.86 9.79 -10.52
N ASN A 97 2.94 10.24 -9.87
CA ASN A 97 3.56 9.69 -8.69
C ASN A 97 4.05 8.29 -8.98
N GLY A 98 4.46 8.14 -10.23
CA GLY A 98 4.82 6.91 -10.85
C GLY A 98 5.88 6.11 -10.14
N ASP A 99 6.84 6.74 -9.52
CA ASP A 99 7.91 6.03 -8.81
C ASP A 99 7.38 5.28 -7.57
N THR A 100 6.26 5.70 -7.04
CA THR A 100 5.65 5.08 -5.86
C THR A 100 4.25 4.57 -6.14
N TYR A 101 3.66 4.93 -7.26
CA TYR A 101 2.38 4.38 -7.68
C TYR A 101 2.60 3.00 -8.26
N ASN A 102 2.49 2.06 -7.39
CA ASN A 102 2.32 0.68 -7.75
C ASN A 102 0.88 0.32 -7.40
N PRO A 103 -0.07 0.51 -8.30
CA PRO A 103 -1.39 -0.01 -8.07
C PRO A 103 -1.21 -1.50 -7.83
N ALA A 104 -1.71 -2.00 -6.75
CA ALA A 104 -1.78 -3.43 -6.49
C ALA A 104 -2.34 -4.07 -7.77
N PRO A 105 -1.71 -5.08 -8.32
CA PRO A 105 -1.48 -5.28 -9.74
C PRO A 105 -2.74 -5.12 -10.54
N ALA A 106 -2.71 -4.21 -11.50
CA ALA A 106 -3.73 -4.07 -12.53
C ALA A 106 -5.18 -3.93 -12.01
N ALA A 107 -5.36 -3.47 -10.77
CA ALA A 107 -6.70 -3.30 -10.21
C ALA A 107 -7.33 -2.03 -10.79
N ALA A 108 -7.92 -2.15 -11.96
CA ALA A 108 -8.63 -1.05 -12.64
C ALA A 108 -9.71 -0.43 -11.74
N GLN A 109 -10.29 -1.21 -10.82
CA GLN A 109 -11.27 -0.76 -9.84
C GLN A 109 -10.68 0.14 -8.74
N ASN A 110 -9.36 0.24 -8.61
CA ASN A 110 -8.70 1.16 -7.67
C ASN A 110 -8.55 2.57 -8.22
N LEU A 111 -9.07 2.83 -9.40
CA LEU A 111 -9.08 4.12 -10.05
C LEU A 111 -10.51 4.59 -10.30
N ILE A 112 -10.66 5.92 -10.42
CA ILE A 112 -11.84 6.52 -11.01
C ILE A 112 -11.39 7.21 -12.30
N VAL A 113 -11.87 6.72 -13.44
CA VAL A 113 -11.53 7.26 -14.75
C VAL A 113 -12.75 7.95 -15.35
N LEU A 114 -12.53 9.15 -15.85
CA LEU A 114 -13.54 9.99 -16.48
C LEU A 114 -13.10 10.35 -17.90
N VAL A 115 -14.00 10.26 -18.83
CA VAL A 115 -13.85 10.83 -20.17
C VAL A 115 -14.94 11.91 -20.31
N GLU A 116 -14.51 13.16 -20.51
CA GLU A 116 -15.45 14.29 -20.57
C GLU A 116 -16.39 14.32 -19.35
N ASN A 117 -15.84 14.07 -18.16
CA ASN A 117 -16.57 13.98 -16.87
C ASN A 117 -17.56 12.81 -16.75
N VAL A 118 -17.56 11.87 -17.72
CA VAL A 118 -18.39 10.66 -17.66
C VAL A 118 -17.55 9.52 -17.07
N PHE A 119 -18.07 8.91 -16.01
CA PHE A 119 -17.43 7.76 -15.36
C PHE A 119 -17.28 6.58 -16.32
N GLN A 120 -16.08 6.01 -16.32
CA GLN A 120 -15.75 4.82 -17.09
C GLN A 120 -15.74 3.59 -16.19
N LEU A 121 -16.44 2.55 -16.61
CA LEU A 121 -16.56 1.32 -15.82
C LEU A 121 -15.26 0.49 -15.92
N PRO A 122 -14.61 0.20 -14.75
CA PRO A 122 -13.43 -0.62 -14.72
C PRO A 122 -13.64 -1.98 -15.40
N THR A 123 -12.61 -2.47 -16.05
CA THR A 123 -12.56 -3.75 -16.79
C THR A 123 -13.50 -3.85 -17.98
N THR A 124 -14.53 -3.02 -18.05
CA THR A 124 -15.48 -2.95 -19.19
C THR A 124 -15.07 -1.88 -20.19
N ASN A 125 -14.87 -0.64 -19.73
CA ASN A 125 -14.49 0.47 -20.60
C ASN A 125 -12.98 0.64 -20.70
N TYR A 126 -12.26 0.27 -19.65
CA TYR A 126 -10.80 0.36 -19.63
C TYR A 126 -10.16 -0.76 -18.80
N THR A 127 -8.90 -1.01 -19.07
CA THR A 127 -7.98 -1.84 -18.28
C THR A 127 -6.73 -1.05 -17.92
N LEU A 128 -5.81 -1.68 -17.20
CA LEU A 128 -4.50 -1.10 -16.90
C LEU A 128 -3.40 -1.92 -17.57
N GLU A 129 -2.40 -1.23 -18.09
CA GLU A 129 -1.19 -1.83 -18.67
C GLU A 129 0.05 -1.16 -18.08
N GLN A 130 1.04 -1.94 -17.70
CA GLN A 130 2.32 -1.43 -17.23
C GLN A 130 3.34 -1.45 -18.36
N ASN A 131 4.04 -0.34 -18.54
CA ASN A 131 5.13 -0.18 -19.52
C ASN A 131 4.72 -0.62 -20.94
N PRO A 132 3.65 -0.05 -21.51
CA PRO A 132 3.23 -0.41 -22.86
C PRO A 132 4.34 -0.09 -23.87
N THR A 133 4.51 -0.97 -24.85
CA THR A 133 5.54 -0.80 -25.88
C THR A 133 5.33 0.50 -26.67
N GLY A 134 6.38 1.28 -26.82
CA GLY A 134 6.35 2.56 -27.54
C GLY A 134 5.97 3.77 -26.69
N TYR A 135 5.73 3.58 -25.41
CA TYR A 135 5.38 4.64 -24.46
C TYR A 135 6.44 4.78 -23.36
N ALA A 136 6.41 5.89 -22.65
CA ALA A 136 7.24 6.08 -21.46
C ALA A 136 6.90 5.02 -20.38
N ALA A 137 7.88 4.67 -19.55
CA ALA A 137 7.66 3.71 -18.46
C ALA A 137 6.61 4.24 -17.48
N GLY A 138 5.74 3.35 -17.00
CA GLY A 138 4.69 3.62 -16.04
C GLY A 138 3.41 2.86 -16.31
N TRP A 139 2.37 3.16 -15.53
CA TRP A 139 1.05 2.58 -15.69
C TRP A 139 0.16 3.44 -16.59
N TYR A 140 -0.63 2.80 -17.42
CA TYR A 140 -1.53 3.44 -18.39
C TYR A 140 -2.95 2.92 -18.24
N VAL A 141 -3.89 3.84 -18.40
CA VAL A 141 -5.30 3.51 -18.62
C VAL A 141 -5.45 3.16 -20.10
N VAL A 142 -5.98 1.99 -20.40
CA VAL A 142 -6.14 1.49 -21.77
C VAL A 142 -7.63 1.28 -22.05
N PHE A 143 -8.14 2.09 -22.96
CA PHE A 143 -9.53 1.99 -23.41
C PHE A 143 -9.70 0.93 -24.52
N GLY A 144 -10.85 0.31 -24.58
CA GLY A 144 -11.18 -0.67 -25.64
C GLY A 144 -11.35 -0.02 -27.02
N THR A 145 -11.63 1.28 -27.08
CA THR A 145 -11.77 2.08 -28.29
C THR A 145 -11.07 3.41 -28.11
N ALA A 146 -10.67 4.04 -29.23
CA ALA A 146 -10.03 5.35 -29.19
C ALA A 146 -10.94 6.40 -28.55
N VAL A 147 -10.35 7.28 -27.75
CA VAL A 147 -11.06 8.40 -27.14
C VAL A 147 -11.28 9.49 -28.21
N PRO A 148 -12.52 9.97 -28.39
CA PRO A 148 -12.81 10.97 -29.42
C PRO A 148 -12.00 12.26 -29.26
N THR A 149 -11.73 12.89 -30.38
CA THR A 149 -10.96 14.13 -30.44
C THR A 149 -11.51 15.21 -29.50
N GLY A 150 -10.62 15.81 -28.70
CA GLY A 150 -10.93 16.90 -27.79
C GLY A 150 -11.56 16.46 -26.46
N LYS A 151 -11.90 15.20 -26.28
CA LYS A 151 -12.49 14.70 -25.02
C LYS A 151 -11.41 14.52 -23.97
N PRO A 152 -11.46 15.24 -22.83
CA PRO A 152 -10.46 15.13 -21.78
C PRO A 152 -10.57 13.79 -21.04
N VAL A 153 -9.42 13.18 -20.76
CA VAL A 153 -9.29 12.00 -19.92
C VAL A 153 -8.72 12.43 -18.58
N THR A 154 -9.46 12.16 -17.52
CA THR A 154 -9.07 12.48 -16.15
C THR A 154 -9.11 11.22 -15.30
N VAL A 155 -8.15 11.06 -14.41
CA VAL A 155 -8.10 9.95 -13.47
C VAL A 155 -7.95 10.47 -12.05
N LEU A 156 -8.67 9.85 -11.12
CA LEU A 156 -8.42 9.95 -9.69
C LEU A 156 -7.81 8.61 -9.25
N HIS A 157 -6.71 8.67 -8.54
CA HIS A 157 -5.98 7.48 -8.10
C HIS A 157 -5.35 7.68 -6.72
N ASN A 158 -4.62 6.68 -6.22
CA ASN A 158 -4.06 6.64 -4.87
C ASN A 158 -5.07 6.30 -3.76
N PHE A 159 -6.21 5.70 -4.10
CA PHE A 159 -7.19 5.24 -3.11
C PHE A 159 -6.69 4.07 -2.26
N ASP A 160 -5.65 3.38 -2.71
CA ASP A 160 -5.06 2.18 -2.12
C ASP A 160 -3.75 2.46 -1.34
N LYS A 161 -3.42 3.73 -1.11
CA LYS A 161 -2.20 4.16 -0.41
C LYS A 161 -2.49 4.63 1.01
#